data_d745bcea57cf4d8d4607dbba105c76ff
#
_entry.id   d745bcea57cf4d8d4607dbba105c76ff
#
_cell.length_a   1.000
_cell.length_b   1.000
_cell.length_c   1.000
_cell.angle_alpha   90.00
_cell.angle_beta   90.00
_cell.angle_gamma   90.00
#
_symmetry.space_group_name_H-M   'P 1'
#
loop_
_entity.id
_entity.type
_entity.pdbx_description
1 polymer ?
#
loop_
_entity_poly.entity_id
_entity_poly.type
_entity_poly.pdbx_seq_one_letter_code
_entity_poly.pdbx_strand_id
1 'polypeptide(L)'
;MADVVSFTTAKRLRVTEEIVKPRTRDRISRRVFLESTALATAGLLADVSPANAALRVADKSDIAKPDSTPTKIALEEHFALAETIGASSAASQSPEFKRQILDLGSGRVAEMDRGGIELCVLSLVNPGVQVIPDVSQAVASARRSNDYLADCVAKNPKRFKGFAALPLQDPQAAAQELTRCVKELGFCGALVHGFSQIGEADTAFYYDLPQYRPFWATVQQLDVPFYLHPREPLASRRQAYEGQQWMSGGPWGFGVETSTHALRLMGSGLFDEYPKLKVVLGHLGEGLPFSIWRVDHRISKSGLVIKAKLPMSQYLRENFYITTSGDFHTPALNEVLAEVGVDRVLYSVDYPFEDTSEAAAWFDQLALRETDRAKITRSNAVKLLHL
;
A
#
# COMPACT_ATOMS: atom_id res chain seq x y z
N MET A 1 -68.46 -1.21 4.58
CA MET A 1 -68.40 -1.35 6.04
C MET A 1 -66.93 -1.24 6.35
N ALA A 2 -66.44 -0.07 6.54
CA ALA A 2 -66.29 0.74 7.73
C ALA A 2 -65.44 0.01 8.79
N ASP A 3 -64.23 0.47 9.02
CA ASP A 3 -63.95 1.16 10.26
C ASP A 3 -62.63 1.93 10.16
N VAL A 4 -62.79 3.22 10.36
CA VAL A 4 -61.74 4.24 10.54
C VAL A 4 -61.42 4.29 12.02
N VAL A 5 -60.16 4.16 12.41
CA VAL A 5 -59.71 4.54 13.76
C VAL A 5 -58.74 5.72 13.66
N SER A 6 -59.28 6.85 14.09
CA SER A 6 -58.57 8.10 14.37
C SER A 6 -57.85 8.02 15.71
N PHE A 7 -56.60 8.44 15.79
CA PHE A 7 -55.97 8.85 17.04
C PHE A 7 -55.36 10.23 16.91
N THR A 8 -56.03 11.18 17.51
CA THR A 8 -55.57 12.53 17.88
C THR A 8 -54.88 12.44 19.24
N THR A 9 -53.68 13.04 19.40
CA THR A 9 -53.39 14.10 20.37
C THR A 9 -51.89 14.30 20.48
N ALA A 10 -51.42 15.42 19.93
CA ALA A 10 -50.05 15.92 20.13
C ALA A 10 -50.02 16.73 21.45
N LYS A 11 -49.20 16.31 22.41
CA LYS A 11 -48.83 17.10 23.59
C LYS A 11 -47.59 17.92 23.25
N ARG A 12 -47.74 19.25 23.10
CA ARG A 12 -46.65 20.22 23.01
C ARG A 12 -46.00 20.37 24.37
N LEU A 13 -44.76 19.99 24.50
CA LEU A 13 -43.87 20.40 25.58
C LEU A 13 -43.25 21.77 25.21
N ARG A 14 -43.51 22.78 26.03
CA ARG A 14 -42.81 24.05 25.98
C ARG A 14 -41.45 23.89 26.65
N VAL A 15 -40.38 24.10 25.89
CA VAL A 15 -39.03 24.27 26.43
C VAL A 15 -38.84 25.79 26.60
N THR A 16 -38.63 26.23 27.85
CA THR A 16 -38.22 27.57 28.19
C THR A 16 -36.74 27.73 27.92
N GLU A 17 -36.39 28.65 27.03
CA GLU A 17 -35.02 29.07 26.79
C GLU A 17 -34.53 29.94 27.97
N GLU A 18 -33.58 29.40 28.74
CA GLU A 18 -32.77 30.23 29.64
C GLU A 18 -31.56 30.74 28.85
N ILE A 19 -31.53 32.06 28.67
CA ILE A 19 -30.43 32.78 28.02
C ILE A 19 -29.25 32.84 29.02
N VAL A 20 -28.22 32.01 28.82
CA VAL A 20 -26.95 32.09 29.55
C VAL A 20 -26.09 33.18 28.90
N LYS A 21 -25.84 34.29 29.64
CA LYS A 21 -24.92 35.36 29.23
C LYS A 21 -23.48 34.84 29.16
N PRO A 22 -22.68 35.22 28.16
CA PRO A 22 -21.28 34.78 28.06
C PRO A 22 -20.42 35.47 29.13
N ARG A 23 -19.66 34.68 29.88
CA ARG A 23 -18.61 35.14 30.78
C ARG A 23 -17.45 35.75 29.96
N THR A 24 -17.03 36.93 30.35
CA THR A 24 -15.86 37.65 29.84
C THR A 24 -14.59 36.80 29.97
N ARG A 25 -13.87 36.64 28.85
CA ARG A 25 -12.54 36.03 28.81
C ARG A 25 -11.53 36.98 29.45
N ASP A 26 -10.94 36.57 30.57
CA ASP A 26 -9.72 37.19 31.07
C ASP A 26 -8.57 36.96 30.11
N ARG A 27 -7.99 38.04 29.59
CA ARG A 27 -6.78 38.01 28.76
C ARG A 27 -5.57 37.78 29.68
N ILE A 28 -5.04 36.56 29.67
CA ILE A 28 -3.73 36.27 30.25
C ILE A 28 -2.67 36.99 29.39
N SER A 29 -1.92 37.89 30.02
CA SER A 29 -0.90 38.70 29.36
C SER A 29 0.30 37.83 28.96
N ARG A 30 0.88 38.08 27.78
CA ARG A 30 2.07 37.38 27.25
C ARG A 30 3.29 37.39 28.21
N ARG A 31 3.30 38.22 29.23
CA ARG A 31 4.39 38.35 30.19
C ARG A 31 4.37 37.24 31.26
N VAL A 32 3.21 36.72 31.61
CA VAL A 32 3.07 35.62 32.61
C VAL A 32 3.44 34.26 32.03
N PHE A 33 3.39 34.12 30.71
CA PHE A 33 3.76 32.85 30.06
C PHE A 33 5.28 32.66 29.94
N LEU A 34 6.07 33.71 29.94
CA LEU A 34 7.55 33.68 29.82
C LEU A 34 8.30 33.54 31.16
N GLU A 35 7.65 33.80 32.29
CA GLU A 35 8.29 33.66 33.59
C GLU A 35 8.09 32.30 34.28
N SER A 36 7.22 31.43 33.73
CA SER A 36 6.98 30.10 34.29
C SER A 36 7.88 28.97 33.72
N THR A 37 8.77 29.30 32.78
CA THR A 37 9.65 28.29 32.11
C THR A 37 11.09 28.33 32.62
N ALA A 38 11.44 29.12 33.62
CA ALA A 38 12.82 29.30 34.08
C ALA A 38 13.18 28.60 35.41
N LEU A 39 12.30 27.81 36.03
CA LEU A 39 12.56 27.23 37.35
C LEU A 39 12.22 25.74 37.51
N ALA A 40 12.55 24.91 36.51
CA ALA A 40 12.41 23.46 36.61
C ALA A 40 13.53 22.72 35.89
N THR A 41 14.79 23.12 36.09
CA THR A 41 15.97 22.36 35.63
C THR A 41 17.00 22.24 36.73
N ALA A 42 16.66 21.52 37.78
CA ALA A 42 17.65 20.94 38.69
C ALA A 42 17.01 19.76 39.44
N GLY A 43 17.36 18.54 39.05
CA GLY A 43 17.18 17.32 39.85
C GLY A 43 16.26 16.27 39.23
N LEU A 44 16.84 15.38 38.45
CA LEU A 44 16.68 13.91 38.51
C LEU A 44 17.40 13.30 37.30
N LEU A 45 18.68 13.04 37.48
CA LEU A 45 19.41 12.05 36.66
C LEU A 45 19.05 10.69 37.25
N ALA A 46 18.20 9.96 36.56
CA ALA A 46 18.02 8.52 36.76
C ALA A 46 18.05 7.87 35.38
N ASP A 47 18.90 6.86 35.25
CA ASP A 47 19.24 6.05 34.10
C ASP A 47 18.03 5.73 33.20
N VAL A 48 18.04 6.26 31.98
CA VAL A 48 17.27 5.74 30.86
C VAL A 48 18.29 5.32 29.82
N SER A 49 18.44 4.01 29.68
CA SER A 49 19.26 3.39 28.63
C SER A 49 18.86 3.94 27.24
N PRO A 50 19.79 4.39 26.40
CA PRO A 50 19.45 5.00 25.11
C PRO A 50 19.25 3.91 24.06
N ALA A 51 18.02 3.47 23.90
CA ALA A 51 17.59 2.79 22.68
C ALA A 51 17.04 3.79 21.67
N ASN A 52 17.64 4.96 21.55
CA ASN A 52 17.45 5.89 20.46
C ASN A 52 18.66 5.79 19.55
N ALA A 53 18.57 4.96 18.50
CA ALA A 53 19.43 5.13 17.34
C ALA A 53 19.07 6.46 16.68
N ALA A 54 19.69 7.55 17.16
CA ALA A 54 19.63 8.83 16.48
C ALA A 54 20.11 8.60 15.06
N LEU A 55 19.27 8.90 14.07
CA LEU A 55 19.70 9.08 12.69
C LEU A 55 20.89 10.05 12.72
N ARG A 56 22.11 9.54 12.59
CA ARG A 56 23.27 10.38 12.36
C ARG A 56 23.09 10.99 10.99
N VAL A 57 22.81 12.27 10.93
CA VAL A 57 22.97 13.05 9.71
C VAL A 57 24.39 12.80 9.24
N ALA A 58 24.54 12.13 8.09
CA ALA A 58 25.84 11.84 7.51
C ALA A 58 26.58 13.16 7.30
N ASP A 59 27.86 13.19 7.70
CA ASP A 59 28.72 14.33 7.43
C ASP A 59 28.78 14.52 5.90
N LYS A 60 28.72 15.78 5.42
CA LYS A 60 28.75 16.09 3.98
C LYS A 60 30.00 15.58 3.27
N SER A 61 31.03 15.15 4.01
CA SER A 61 32.25 14.54 3.48
C SER A 61 32.08 13.10 2.98
N ASP A 62 31.02 12.39 3.39
CA ASP A 62 30.73 11.01 2.99
C ASP A 62 29.80 10.89 1.76
N ILE A 63 29.38 12.03 1.21
CA ILE A 63 28.58 12.06 -0.02
C ILE A 63 29.55 12.03 -1.20
N ALA A 64 30.00 10.84 -1.57
CA ALA A 64 30.74 10.64 -2.81
C ALA A 64 29.83 11.00 -3.99
N LYS A 65 30.33 11.80 -4.94
CA LYS A 65 29.64 12.00 -6.23
C LYS A 65 29.59 10.65 -6.94
N PRO A 66 28.42 10.17 -7.34
CA PRO A 66 28.32 8.88 -7.99
C PRO A 66 28.85 8.97 -9.41
N ASP A 67 29.97 8.29 -9.69
CA ASP A 67 30.43 8.00 -11.04
C ASP A 67 29.76 6.75 -11.65
N SER A 68 28.91 6.06 -10.88
CA SER A 68 28.01 5.03 -11.37
C SER A 68 26.74 5.06 -10.50
N THR A 69 25.67 5.62 -11.04
CA THR A 69 24.34 5.55 -10.41
C THR A 69 23.98 4.08 -10.22
N PRO A 70 23.68 3.61 -8.99
CA PRO A 70 23.22 2.25 -8.81
C PRO A 70 21.98 2.01 -9.68
N THR A 71 21.99 0.94 -10.44
CA THR A 71 20.83 0.58 -11.27
C THR A 71 19.65 0.26 -10.38
N LYS A 72 18.47 0.81 -10.72
CA LYS A 72 17.24 0.69 -9.94
C LYS A 72 16.42 -0.51 -10.42
N ILE A 73 15.79 -1.23 -9.51
CA ILE A 73 14.74 -2.22 -9.79
C ILE A 73 13.42 -1.66 -9.27
N ALA A 74 12.44 -1.48 -10.17
CA ALA A 74 11.14 -0.91 -9.85
C ALA A 74 10.06 -2.01 -9.84
N LEU A 75 9.22 -2.06 -8.79
CA LEU A 75 8.32 -3.19 -8.53
C LEU A 75 6.84 -2.89 -8.79
N GLU A 76 6.43 -1.64 -8.91
CA GLU A 76 5.04 -1.24 -9.15
C GLU A 76 4.99 -0.43 -10.44
N GLU A 77 4.91 -1.19 -11.54
CA GLU A 77 4.96 -0.65 -12.90
C GLU A 77 3.82 -1.31 -13.70
N HIS A 78 2.85 -0.51 -14.10
CA HIS A 78 1.59 -1.05 -14.61
C HIS A 78 1.57 -1.22 -16.12
N PHE A 79 0.77 -2.21 -16.57
CA PHE A 79 0.38 -2.39 -17.96
C PHE A 79 -1.12 -2.66 -18.07
N ALA A 80 -1.67 -2.45 -19.26
CA ALA A 80 -3.03 -2.82 -19.61
C ALA A 80 -3.06 -3.68 -20.88
N LEU A 81 -4.15 -4.43 -21.07
CA LEU A 81 -4.46 -5.05 -22.33
C LEU A 81 -5.41 -4.14 -23.13
N ALA A 82 -5.24 -4.12 -24.45
CA ALA A 82 -6.05 -3.26 -25.33
C ALA A 82 -7.56 -3.54 -25.20
N GLU A 83 -7.93 -4.83 -25.00
CA GLU A 83 -9.32 -5.25 -24.86
C GLU A 83 -9.93 -4.92 -23.48
N THR A 84 -9.14 -4.71 -22.44
CA THR A 84 -9.64 -4.46 -21.07
C THR A 84 -9.38 -3.06 -20.55
N ILE A 85 -8.64 -2.24 -21.28
CA ILE A 85 -8.28 -0.88 -20.83
C ILE A 85 -9.51 -0.01 -20.54
N GLY A 86 -10.62 -0.21 -21.29
CA GLY A 86 -11.87 0.51 -21.07
C GLY A 86 -12.57 0.20 -19.74
N ALA A 87 -12.23 -0.92 -19.09
CA ALA A 87 -12.76 -1.32 -17.79
C ALA A 87 -11.75 -1.08 -16.64
N SER A 88 -10.63 -0.44 -16.92
CA SER A 88 -9.57 -0.16 -15.95
C SER A 88 -9.54 1.31 -15.52
N SER A 89 -8.74 1.62 -14.50
CA SER A 89 -8.47 3.01 -14.07
C SER A 89 -7.87 3.89 -15.18
N ALA A 90 -7.29 3.27 -16.22
CA ALA A 90 -6.80 3.97 -17.40
C ALA A 90 -7.89 4.46 -18.34
N ALA A 91 -9.16 4.01 -18.20
CA ALA A 91 -10.24 4.34 -19.10
C ALA A 91 -10.50 5.85 -19.23
N SER A 92 -10.43 6.58 -18.12
CA SER A 92 -10.64 8.03 -18.02
C SER A 92 -9.39 8.86 -18.28
N GLN A 93 -8.22 8.24 -18.45
CA GLN A 93 -6.94 8.92 -18.62
C GLN A 93 -6.75 9.47 -20.04
N SER A 94 -5.74 10.33 -20.20
CA SER A 94 -5.40 10.95 -21.48
C SER A 94 -5.04 9.93 -22.57
N PRO A 95 -5.09 10.28 -23.85
CA PRO A 95 -4.60 9.43 -24.93
C PRO A 95 -3.11 9.07 -24.78
N GLU A 96 -2.30 10.00 -24.28
CA GLU A 96 -0.87 9.76 -24.01
C GLU A 96 -0.69 8.70 -22.93
N PHE A 97 -1.38 8.81 -21.80
CA PHE A 97 -1.36 7.81 -20.74
C PHE A 97 -1.76 6.41 -21.27
N LYS A 98 -2.85 6.35 -22.08
CA LYS A 98 -3.30 5.10 -22.68
C LYS A 98 -2.25 4.47 -23.59
N ARG A 99 -1.51 5.28 -24.33
CA ARG A 99 -0.38 4.83 -25.14
C ARG A 99 0.74 4.26 -24.25
N GLN A 100 1.09 4.99 -23.18
CA GLN A 100 2.16 4.59 -22.25
C GLN A 100 1.86 3.26 -21.53
N ILE A 101 0.64 3.07 -21.03
CA ILE A 101 0.27 1.87 -20.28
C ILE A 101 0.14 0.61 -21.16
N LEU A 102 -0.10 0.80 -22.47
CA LEU A 102 -0.14 -0.29 -23.45
C LEU A 102 1.26 -0.62 -24.02
N ASP A 103 2.23 0.29 -23.88
CA ASP A 103 3.56 0.10 -24.43
C ASP A 103 4.44 -0.71 -23.49
N LEU A 104 4.69 -1.97 -23.84
CA LEU A 104 5.70 -2.84 -23.23
C LEU A 104 6.88 -3.07 -24.18
N GLY A 105 7.14 -2.13 -25.06
CA GLY A 105 8.22 -2.13 -26.03
C GLY A 105 9.29 -1.08 -25.80
N SER A 106 9.77 -0.48 -26.90
CA SER A 106 10.87 0.48 -26.87
C SER A 106 10.56 1.78 -26.13
N GLY A 107 9.32 2.25 -26.13
CA GLY A 107 8.92 3.45 -25.39
C GLY A 107 9.05 3.23 -23.88
N ARG A 108 8.54 2.10 -23.35
CA ARG A 108 8.69 1.73 -21.94
C ARG A 108 10.18 1.61 -21.55
N VAL A 109 10.99 0.98 -22.40
CA VAL A 109 12.44 0.85 -22.16
C VAL A 109 13.11 2.23 -22.11
N ALA A 110 12.73 3.15 -23.01
CA ALA A 110 13.26 4.50 -23.00
C ALA A 110 12.88 5.30 -21.72
N GLU A 111 11.67 5.08 -21.18
CA GLU A 111 11.28 5.65 -19.88
C GLU A 111 12.16 5.11 -18.75
N MET A 112 12.35 3.79 -18.71
CA MET A 112 13.23 3.17 -17.72
C MET A 112 14.65 3.73 -17.79
N ASP A 113 15.18 3.90 -18.99
CA ASP A 113 16.54 4.45 -19.20
C ASP A 113 16.66 5.89 -18.66
N ARG A 114 15.62 6.72 -18.85
CA ARG A 114 15.58 8.07 -18.26
C ARG A 114 15.63 8.07 -16.72
N GLY A 115 14.99 7.09 -16.07
CA GLY A 115 15.02 6.95 -14.62
C GLY A 115 16.20 6.16 -14.05
N GLY A 116 17.10 5.65 -14.90
CA GLY A 116 18.17 4.74 -14.47
C GLY A 116 17.64 3.40 -13.95
N ILE A 117 16.50 2.94 -14.47
CA ILE A 117 15.86 1.68 -14.06
C ILE A 117 16.41 0.55 -14.92
N GLU A 118 17.09 -0.40 -14.28
CA GLU A 118 17.62 -1.60 -14.93
C GLU A 118 16.50 -2.59 -15.26
N LEU A 119 15.59 -2.80 -14.31
CA LEU A 119 14.56 -3.82 -14.41
C LEU A 119 13.24 -3.30 -13.81
N CYS A 120 12.13 -3.52 -14.53
CA CYS A 120 10.76 -3.33 -14.06
C CYS A 120 10.08 -4.67 -13.79
N VAL A 121 9.35 -4.75 -12.68
CA VAL A 121 8.40 -5.82 -12.45
C VAL A 121 7.01 -5.30 -12.83
N LEU A 122 6.48 -5.85 -13.92
CA LEU A 122 5.24 -5.38 -14.54
C LEU A 122 4.01 -6.07 -13.91
N SER A 123 2.93 -5.32 -13.74
CA SER A 123 1.66 -5.81 -13.16
C SER A 123 0.45 -5.28 -13.91
N LEU A 124 -0.64 -6.06 -13.92
CA LEU A 124 -1.91 -5.63 -14.51
C LEU A 124 -2.45 -4.40 -13.76
N VAL A 125 -2.92 -3.41 -14.51
CA VAL A 125 -3.47 -2.15 -13.95
C VAL A 125 -4.74 -2.37 -13.13
N ASN A 126 -4.94 -1.49 -12.13
CA ASN A 126 -6.16 -1.40 -11.32
C ASN A 126 -7.43 -1.26 -12.22
N PRO A 127 -8.56 -1.91 -11.88
CA PRO A 127 -8.80 -2.76 -10.69
C PRO A 127 -8.46 -4.25 -10.88
N GLY A 128 -7.74 -4.61 -11.96
CA GLY A 128 -7.34 -5.96 -12.25
C GLY A 128 -8.52 -6.92 -12.45
N VAL A 129 -8.31 -8.18 -12.09
CA VAL A 129 -9.36 -9.22 -12.18
C VAL A 129 -10.24 -9.26 -10.93
N GLN A 130 -9.89 -8.54 -9.86
CA GLN A 130 -10.60 -8.53 -8.59
C GLN A 130 -12.03 -7.97 -8.69
N VAL A 131 -12.28 -7.12 -9.69
CA VAL A 131 -13.58 -6.48 -9.93
C VAL A 131 -14.56 -7.37 -10.71
N ILE A 132 -14.13 -8.53 -11.23
CA ILE A 132 -14.94 -9.44 -12.02
C ILE A 132 -15.69 -10.39 -11.10
N PRO A 133 -17.01 -10.25 -10.89
CA PRO A 133 -17.75 -11.06 -9.92
C PRO A 133 -17.94 -12.51 -10.37
N ASP A 134 -17.96 -12.79 -11.67
CA ASP A 134 -18.05 -14.14 -12.21
C ASP A 134 -16.69 -14.84 -12.12
N VAL A 135 -16.65 -15.93 -11.38
CA VAL A 135 -15.43 -16.68 -11.08
C VAL A 135 -14.76 -17.21 -12.36
N SER A 136 -15.53 -17.72 -13.28
CA SER A 136 -15.00 -18.33 -14.52
C SER A 136 -14.38 -17.27 -15.43
N GLN A 137 -15.00 -16.10 -15.51
CA GLN A 137 -14.47 -14.94 -16.25
C GLN A 137 -13.20 -14.38 -15.57
N ALA A 138 -13.18 -14.32 -14.23
CA ALA A 138 -12.00 -13.88 -13.49
C ALA A 138 -10.80 -14.79 -13.74
N VAL A 139 -11.01 -16.13 -13.69
CA VAL A 139 -9.98 -17.12 -13.99
C VAL A 139 -9.48 -16.98 -15.43
N ALA A 140 -10.39 -16.89 -16.41
CA ALA A 140 -10.01 -16.74 -17.81
C ALA A 140 -9.27 -15.40 -18.07
N SER A 141 -9.69 -14.31 -17.42
CA SER A 141 -9.06 -13.00 -17.55
C SER A 141 -7.67 -12.97 -16.93
N ALA A 142 -7.50 -13.55 -15.73
CA ALA A 142 -6.19 -13.67 -15.09
C ALA A 142 -5.21 -14.42 -16.00
N ARG A 143 -5.62 -15.59 -16.50
CA ARG A 143 -4.77 -16.39 -17.36
C ARG A 143 -4.35 -15.66 -18.64
N ARG A 144 -5.29 -15.01 -19.34
CA ARG A 144 -4.98 -14.22 -20.55
C ARG A 144 -4.00 -13.09 -20.24
N SER A 145 -4.20 -12.38 -19.13
CA SER A 145 -3.31 -11.28 -18.73
C SER A 145 -1.90 -11.76 -18.44
N ASN A 146 -1.77 -12.89 -17.76
CA ASN A 146 -0.48 -13.49 -17.43
C ASN A 146 0.23 -14.04 -18.68
N ASP A 147 -0.49 -14.69 -19.60
CA ASP A 147 0.07 -15.19 -20.86
C ASP A 147 0.57 -14.02 -21.72
N TYR A 148 -0.22 -12.94 -21.85
CA TYR A 148 0.20 -11.72 -22.55
C TYR A 148 1.46 -11.10 -21.93
N LEU A 149 1.51 -10.98 -20.60
CA LEU A 149 2.68 -10.45 -19.90
C LEU A 149 3.91 -11.34 -20.11
N ALA A 150 3.76 -12.65 -20.06
CA ALA A 150 4.84 -13.60 -20.29
C ALA A 150 5.45 -13.43 -21.70
N ASP A 151 4.62 -13.26 -22.72
CA ASP A 151 5.07 -12.98 -24.10
C ASP A 151 5.84 -11.66 -24.19
N CYS A 152 5.43 -10.63 -23.44
CA CYS A 152 6.13 -9.34 -23.39
C CYS A 152 7.47 -9.45 -22.64
N VAL A 153 7.50 -10.16 -21.51
CA VAL A 153 8.73 -10.43 -20.75
C VAL A 153 9.73 -11.22 -21.59
N ALA A 154 9.28 -12.21 -22.33
CA ALA A 154 10.14 -13.02 -23.20
C ALA A 154 10.86 -12.21 -24.29
N LYS A 155 10.27 -11.09 -24.73
CA LYS A 155 10.90 -10.17 -25.72
C LYS A 155 12.00 -9.31 -25.10
N ASN A 156 11.91 -9.00 -23.81
CA ASN A 156 12.87 -8.15 -23.09
C ASN A 156 13.22 -8.72 -21.70
N PRO A 157 13.76 -9.96 -21.61
CA PRO A 157 13.89 -10.69 -20.34
C PRO A 157 14.91 -10.08 -19.35
N LYS A 158 15.79 -9.20 -19.85
CA LYS A 158 16.75 -8.44 -19.02
C LYS A 158 16.16 -7.15 -18.44
N ARG A 159 15.04 -6.69 -19.00
CA ARG A 159 14.41 -5.42 -18.60
C ARG A 159 13.08 -5.63 -17.87
N PHE A 160 12.41 -6.75 -18.08
CA PHE A 160 11.09 -7.02 -17.53
C PHE A 160 11.03 -8.33 -16.75
N LYS A 161 10.30 -8.29 -15.66
CA LYS A 161 9.75 -9.42 -14.92
C LYS A 161 8.25 -9.23 -14.75
N GLY A 162 7.53 -10.26 -14.31
CA GLY A 162 6.09 -10.18 -14.12
C GLY A 162 5.66 -10.50 -12.70
N PHE A 163 4.64 -9.76 -12.23
CA PHE A 163 3.77 -10.18 -11.15
C PHE A 163 2.48 -10.75 -11.72
N ALA A 164 2.04 -11.89 -11.19
CA ALA A 164 0.85 -12.58 -11.63
C ALA A 164 -0.42 -11.82 -11.23
N ALA A 165 -1.37 -11.67 -12.15
CA ALA A 165 -2.76 -11.38 -11.84
C ALA A 165 -3.43 -12.68 -11.38
N LEU A 166 -4.13 -12.65 -10.24
CA LEU A 166 -4.68 -13.86 -9.62
C LEU A 166 -6.20 -13.78 -9.42
N PRO A 167 -6.96 -14.83 -9.83
CA PRO A 167 -8.41 -14.87 -9.66
C PRO A 167 -8.80 -15.28 -8.23
N LEU A 168 -8.57 -14.42 -7.25
CA LEU A 168 -8.85 -14.70 -5.84
C LEU A 168 -10.35 -14.81 -5.51
N GLN A 169 -11.21 -14.74 -6.51
CA GLN A 169 -12.59 -15.18 -6.44
C GLN A 169 -12.70 -16.70 -6.15
N ASP A 170 -11.70 -17.47 -6.60
CA ASP A 170 -11.48 -18.87 -6.28
C ASP A 170 -10.05 -19.06 -5.75
N PRO A 171 -9.86 -19.27 -4.43
CA PRO A 171 -8.54 -19.43 -3.84
C PRO A 171 -7.73 -20.61 -4.38
N GLN A 172 -8.41 -21.69 -4.81
CA GLN A 172 -7.73 -22.85 -5.39
C GLN A 172 -7.24 -22.54 -6.80
N ALA A 173 -8.08 -21.93 -7.64
CA ALA A 173 -7.68 -21.49 -8.98
C ALA A 173 -6.54 -20.45 -8.90
N ALA A 174 -6.59 -19.53 -7.93
CA ALA A 174 -5.53 -18.55 -7.69
C ALA A 174 -4.20 -19.21 -7.31
N ALA A 175 -4.22 -20.24 -6.45
CA ALA A 175 -3.03 -21.00 -6.07
C ALA A 175 -2.43 -21.77 -7.26
N GLN A 176 -3.27 -22.37 -8.10
CA GLN A 176 -2.84 -23.06 -9.31
C GLN A 176 -2.23 -22.08 -10.33
N GLU A 177 -2.87 -20.93 -10.55
CA GLU A 177 -2.38 -19.91 -11.48
C GLU A 177 -1.08 -19.28 -10.99
N LEU A 178 -0.94 -18.99 -9.69
CA LEU A 178 0.32 -18.52 -9.12
C LEU A 178 1.44 -19.53 -9.33
N THR A 179 1.15 -20.82 -9.08
CA THR A 179 2.13 -21.89 -9.29
C THR A 179 2.58 -21.97 -10.74
N ARG A 180 1.64 -21.86 -11.69
CA ARG A 180 1.93 -21.83 -13.13
C ARG A 180 2.79 -20.61 -13.48
N CYS A 181 2.40 -19.43 -13.04
CA CYS A 181 3.13 -18.20 -13.34
C CYS A 181 4.58 -18.23 -12.83
N VAL A 182 4.79 -18.75 -11.62
CA VAL A 182 6.13 -18.83 -11.03
C VAL A 182 6.97 -19.92 -11.70
N LYS A 183 6.41 -21.13 -11.88
CA LYS A 183 7.20 -22.27 -12.34
C LYS A 183 7.37 -22.38 -13.84
N GLU A 184 6.36 -21.92 -14.61
CA GLU A 184 6.35 -22.09 -16.06
C GLU A 184 6.61 -20.79 -16.80
N LEU A 185 6.10 -19.64 -16.28
CA LEU A 185 6.27 -18.33 -16.92
C LEU A 185 7.42 -17.49 -16.33
N GLY A 186 8.06 -17.95 -15.25
CA GLY A 186 9.20 -17.25 -14.62
C GLY A 186 8.84 -15.94 -13.94
N PHE A 187 7.59 -15.79 -13.47
CA PHE A 187 7.15 -14.63 -12.69
C PHE A 187 7.73 -14.68 -11.27
N CYS A 188 7.93 -13.51 -10.68
CA CYS A 188 8.61 -13.39 -9.39
C CYS A 188 7.66 -13.13 -8.20
N GLY A 189 6.34 -13.29 -8.38
CA GLY A 189 5.32 -13.11 -7.36
C GLY A 189 3.98 -12.76 -7.97
N ALA A 190 3.11 -12.12 -7.18
CA ALA A 190 1.80 -11.67 -7.63
C ALA A 190 1.51 -10.24 -7.17
N LEU A 191 0.70 -9.50 -7.95
CA LEU A 191 0.11 -8.24 -7.54
C LEU A 191 -1.41 -8.33 -7.72
N VAL A 192 -2.15 -7.97 -6.67
CA VAL A 192 -3.61 -7.97 -6.66
C VAL A 192 -4.15 -6.65 -6.12
N HIS A 193 -5.33 -6.25 -6.59
CA HIS A 193 -5.95 -4.98 -6.25
C HIS A 193 -7.01 -5.16 -5.16
N GLY A 194 -6.59 -5.00 -3.89
CA GLY A 194 -7.46 -5.03 -2.72
C GLY A 194 -8.25 -6.35 -2.59
N PHE A 195 -9.52 -6.25 -2.25
CA PHE A 195 -10.46 -7.37 -2.09
C PHE A 195 -11.02 -7.86 -3.43
N SER A 196 -11.50 -9.11 -3.49
CA SER A 196 -12.23 -9.64 -4.66
C SER A 196 -13.74 -9.45 -4.52
N GLN A 197 -14.41 -9.20 -5.65
CA GLN A 197 -15.86 -9.24 -5.78
C GLN A 197 -16.29 -10.64 -6.26
N ILE A 198 -17.31 -11.23 -5.64
CA ILE A 198 -17.76 -12.60 -5.96
C ILE A 198 -19.26 -12.63 -6.04
N GLY A 199 -19.81 -13.16 -7.13
CA GLY A 199 -21.23 -13.29 -7.41
C GLY A 199 -21.87 -11.96 -7.77
N GLU A 200 -21.77 -10.95 -6.91
CA GLU A 200 -22.33 -9.62 -7.12
C GLU A 200 -21.25 -8.54 -7.06
N ALA A 201 -21.49 -7.44 -7.79
CA ALA A 201 -20.52 -6.34 -7.90
C ALA A 201 -20.29 -5.58 -6.59
N ASP A 202 -21.26 -5.58 -5.65
CA ASP A 202 -21.13 -4.88 -4.37
C ASP A 202 -20.78 -5.84 -3.22
N THR A 203 -19.85 -6.76 -3.47
CA THR A 203 -19.30 -7.69 -2.48
C THR A 203 -17.83 -7.47 -2.25
N ALA A 204 -17.31 -7.72 -1.04
CA ALA A 204 -15.91 -7.61 -0.71
C ALA A 204 -15.44 -8.85 0.07
N PHE A 205 -14.58 -9.63 -0.56
CA PHE A 205 -13.91 -10.77 0.06
C PHE A 205 -12.45 -10.42 0.33
N TYR A 206 -12.14 -10.15 1.59
CA TYR A 206 -10.78 -9.89 2.05
C TYR A 206 -10.02 -11.20 2.26
N TYR A 207 -8.71 -11.18 2.05
CA TYR A 207 -7.89 -12.40 1.98
C TYR A 207 -7.43 -12.93 3.35
N ASP A 208 -7.88 -12.32 4.44
CA ASP A 208 -7.75 -12.82 5.80
C ASP A 208 -8.76 -13.94 6.14
N LEU A 209 -9.83 -14.10 5.33
CA LEU A 209 -10.88 -15.10 5.54
C LEU A 209 -10.34 -16.54 5.48
N PRO A 210 -10.92 -17.49 6.24
CA PRO A 210 -10.38 -18.85 6.34
C PRO A 210 -10.23 -19.60 5.02
N GLN A 211 -11.10 -19.35 4.04
CA GLN A 211 -11.03 -19.99 2.73
C GLN A 211 -9.76 -19.69 1.95
N TYR A 212 -9.02 -18.62 2.28
CA TYR A 212 -7.76 -18.27 1.64
C TYR A 212 -6.54 -18.96 2.27
N ARG A 213 -6.68 -19.70 3.38
CA ARG A 213 -5.54 -20.38 4.03
C ARG A 213 -4.78 -21.31 3.09
N PRO A 214 -5.41 -22.16 2.25
CA PRO A 214 -4.69 -22.98 1.28
C PRO A 214 -3.92 -22.17 0.22
N PHE A 215 -4.46 -21.03 -0.20
CA PHE A 215 -3.76 -20.11 -1.10
C PHE A 215 -2.50 -19.55 -0.44
N TRP A 216 -2.59 -19.07 0.81
CA TRP A 216 -1.44 -18.55 1.55
C TRP A 216 -0.36 -19.59 1.81
N ALA A 217 -0.74 -20.86 2.04
CA ALA A 217 0.21 -21.97 2.10
C ALA A 217 1.01 -22.10 0.80
N THR A 218 0.35 -21.96 -0.36
CA THR A 218 1.00 -21.98 -1.67
C THR A 218 1.94 -20.80 -1.86
N VAL A 219 1.53 -19.59 -1.50
CA VAL A 219 2.38 -18.38 -1.57
C VAL A 219 3.66 -18.58 -0.76
N GLN A 220 3.53 -19.06 0.49
CA GLN A 220 4.69 -19.35 1.34
C GLN A 220 5.57 -20.46 0.79
N GLN A 221 4.99 -21.54 0.23
CA GLN A 221 5.72 -22.66 -0.35
C GLN A 221 6.54 -22.26 -1.58
N LEU A 222 6.00 -21.35 -2.39
CA LEU A 222 6.69 -20.80 -3.57
C LEU A 222 7.77 -19.80 -3.20
N ASP A 223 7.77 -19.30 -1.97
CA ASP A 223 8.69 -18.29 -1.44
C ASP A 223 8.72 -16.99 -2.26
N VAL A 224 7.57 -16.55 -2.77
CA VAL A 224 7.41 -15.34 -3.58
C VAL A 224 6.60 -14.27 -2.83
N PRO A 225 6.80 -12.96 -3.10
CA PRO A 225 6.01 -11.91 -2.50
C PRO A 225 4.60 -11.83 -3.08
N PHE A 226 3.69 -11.36 -2.22
CA PHE A 226 2.33 -10.98 -2.57
C PHE A 226 2.20 -9.46 -2.44
N TYR A 227 2.06 -8.76 -3.56
CA TYR A 227 1.85 -7.32 -3.58
C TYR A 227 0.36 -7.01 -3.43
N LEU A 228 0.01 -6.35 -2.33
CA LEU A 228 -1.34 -5.86 -2.06
C LEU A 228 -1.45 -4.41 -2.52
N HIS A 229 -1.91 -4.23 -3.76
CA HIS A 229 -2.08 -2.93 -4.39
C HIS A 229 -3.45 -2.32 -4.05
N PRO A 230 -3.55 -1.00 -3.96
CA PRO A 230 -4.81 -0.29 -3.72
C PRO A 230 -5.91 -0.56 -4.74
N ARG A 231 -7.13 -0.28 -4.30
CA ARG A 231 -8.31 -0.12 -5.14
C ARG A 231 -9.33 0.80 -4.48
N GLU A 232 -10.28 1.29 -5.25
CA GLU A 232 -11.41 2.03 -4.70
C GLU A 232 -12.30 1.17 -3.80
N PRO A 233 -12.85 1.75 -2.71
CA PRO A 233 -13.87 1.07 -1.92
C PRO A 233 -15.12 0.79 -2.75
N LEU A 234 -15.93 -0.20 -2.34
CA LEU A 234 -17.23 -0.51 -2.95
C LEU A 234 -18.14 0.72 -2.98
N ALA A 235 -19.04 0.76 -3.95
CA ALA A 235 -20.01 1.86 -4.09
C ALA A 235 -20.82 2.06 -2.79
N SER A 236 -21.29 0.98 -2.15
CA SER A 236 -22.00 1.03 -0.88
C SER A 236 -21.20 1.59 0.30
N ARG A 237 -19.87 1.64 0.20
CA ARG A 237 -18.96 2.13 1.25
C ARG A 237 -18.44 3.55 0.98
N ARG A 238 -18.87 4.19 -0.11
CA ARG A 238 -18.44 5.53 -0.50
C ARG A 238 -19.23 6.66 0.13
N GLN A 239 -20.19 6.38 1.01
CA GLN A 239 -20.99 7.41 1.70
C GLN A 239 -20.12 8.44 2.43
N ALA A 240 -19.00 8.02 3.01
CA ALA A 240 -18.05 8.91 3.66
C ALA A 240 -17.43 9.97 2.71
N TYR A 241 -17.51 9.73 1.41
CA TYR A 241 -16.95 10.60 0.36
C TYR A 241 -18.05 11.37 -0.41
N GLU A 242 -19.29 11.34 0.05
CA GLU A 242 -20.40 12.05 -0.60
C GLU A 242 -20.11 13.56 -0.68
N GLY A 243 -20.24 14.15 -1.87
CA GLY A 243 -19.85 15.53 -2.13
C GLY A 243 -18.33 15.77 -2.25
N GLN A 244 -17.49 14.77 -1.99
CA GLN A 244 -16.03 14.83 -2.05
C GLN A 244 -15.46 13.59 -2.78
N GLN A 245 -15.96 13.31 -3.97
CA GLN A 245 -15.63 12.09 -4.72
C GLN A 245 -14.14 11.92 -5.02
N TRP A 246 -13.38 13.02 -5.07
CA TRP A 246 -11.93 13.02 -5.24
C TRP A 246 -11.19 12.24 -4.13
N MET A 247 -11.82 12.09 -2.96
CA MET A 247 -11.24 11.33 -1.85
C MET A 247 -11.34 9.81 -2.03
N SER A 248 -12.16 9.30 -2.93
CA SER A 248 -12.39 7.84 -3.02
C SER A 248 -11.26 7.07 -3.69
N GLY A 249 -10.43 7.75 -4.48
CA GLY A 249 -9.30 7.17 -5.23
C GLY A 249 -7.94 7.36 -4.56
N GLY A 250 -6.90 7.49 -5.40
CA GLY A 250 -5.49 7.62 -5.00
C GLY A 250 -5.20 8.69 -3.94
N PRO A 251 -5.84 9.89 -3.96
CA PRO A 251 -5.53 10.91 -2.96
C PRO A 251 -5.78 10.48 -1.50
N TRP A 252 -6.69 9.50 -1.25
CA TRP A 252 -7.03 9.13 0.13
C TRP A 252 -7.62 7.71 0.27
N GLY A 253 -8.70 7.39 -0.46
CA GLY A 253 -9.50 6.18 -0.25
C GLY A 253 -8.72 4.89 -0.50
N PHE A 254 -7.77 4.92 -1.40
CA PHE A 254 -6.87 3.81 -1.69
C PHE A 254 -6.05 3.42 -0.45
N GLY A 255 -5.40 4.39 0.19
CA GLY A 255 -4.61 4.14 1.39
C GLY A 255 -5.44 3.62 2.56
N VAL A 256 -6.66 4.16 2.76
CA VAL A 256 -7.58 3.69 3.80
C VAL A 256 -7.99 2.23 3.59
N GLU A 257 -8.34 1.85 2.36
CA GLU A 257 -8.77 0.47 2.05
C GLU A 257 -7.60 -0.52 2.18
N THR A 258 -6.43 -0.16 1.66
CA THR A 258 -5.24 -1.02 1.68
C THR A 258 -4.70 -1.19 3.09
N SER A 259 -4.61 -0.13 3.88
CA SER A 259 -4.22 -0.20 5.29
C SER A 259 -5.18 -1.07 6.10
N THR A 260 -6.50 -0.95 5.84
CA THR A 260 -7.52 -1.79 6.47
C THR A 260 -7.28 -3.26 6.12
N HIS A 261 -7.02 -3.58 4.84
CA HIS A 261 -6.77 -4.95 4.40
C HIS A 261 -5.48 -5.52 5.03
N ALA A 262 -4.40 -4.75 5.06
CA ALA A 262 -3.15 -5.15 5.70
C ALA A 262 -3.34 -5.45 7.20
N LEU A 263 -4.05 -4.59 7.94
CA LEU A 263 -4.37 -4.82 9.35
C LEU A 263 -5.26 -6.06 9.54
N ARG A 264 -6.20 -6.34 8.62
CA ARG A 264 -7.00 -7.57 8.65
C ARG A 264 -6.13 -8.82 8.50
N LEU A 265 -5.16 -8.81 7.56
CA LEU A 265 -4.20 -9.92 7.40
C LEU A 265 -3.41 -10.13 8.68
N MET A 266 -2.85 -9.06 9.28
CA MET A 266 -2.08 -9.14 10.54
C MET A 266 -2.96 -9.67 11.68
N GLY A 267 -4.12 -9.07 11.91
CA GLY A 267 -5.02 -9.39 13.03
C GLY A 267 -5.66 -10.78 12.95
N SER A 268 -5.68 -11.40 11.77
CA SER A 268 -6.31 -12.72 11.53
C SER A 268 -5.49 -13.92 12.03
N GLY A 269 -4.25 -13.71 12.49
CA GLY A 269 -3.30 -14.77 12.81
C GLY A 269 -2.65 -15.42 11.60
N LEU A 270 -2.77 -14.81 10.41
CA LEU A 270 -2.19 -15.34 9.16
C LEU A 270 -0.69 -15.53 9.26
N PHE A 271 0.03 -14.52 9.77
CA PHE A 271 1.48 -14.56 9.86
C PHE A 271 2.00 -15.46 11.00
N ASP A 272 1.15 -15.78 11.99
CA ASP A 272 1.45 -16.81 12.98
C ASP A 272 1.41 -18.22 12.39
N GLU A 273 0.49 -18.42 11.42
CA GLU A 273 0.32 -19.70 10.71
C GLU A 273 1.35 -19.84 9.58
N TYR A 274 1.63 -18.74 8.88
CA TYR A 274 2.56 -18.66 7.73
C TYR A 274 3.62 -17.57 7.95
N PRO A 275 4.61 -17.80 8.84
CA PRO A 275 5.55 -16.76 9.28
C PRO A 275 6.56 -16.32 8.20
N LYS A 276 6.69 -17.06 7.09
CA LYS A 276 7.59 -16.71 5.99
C LYS A 276 6.90 -15.92 4.87
N LEU A 277 5.59 -15.64 5.00
CA LEU A 277 4.89 -14.81 4.02
C LEU A 277 5.53 -13.43 3.93
N LYS A 278 5.63 -12.94 2.69
CA LYS A 278 6.15 -11.62 2.34
C LYS A 278 5.04 -10.86 1.61
N VAL A 279 4.55 -9.79 2.20
CA VAL A 279 3.56 -8.90 1.61
C VAL A 279 4.25 -7.59 1.23
N VAL A 280 3.91 -7.02 0.07
CA VAL A 280 4.42 -5.71 -0.35
C VAL A 280 3.27 -4.72 -0.36
N LEU A 281 3.52 -3.52 0.17
CA LEU A 281 2.61 -2.36 0.09
C LEU A 281 3.28 -1.25 -0.70
N GLY A 282 2.50 -0.56 -1.51
CA GLY A 282 2.91 0.63 -2.24
C GLY A 282 2.94 1.90 -1.38
N HIS A 283 3.20 3.04 -2.02
CA HIS A 283 2.92 4.40 -1.55
C HIS A 283 3.39 4.64 -0.11
N LEU A 284 4.68 4.28 0.15
CA LEU A 284 5.30 4.34 1.48
C LEU A 284 4.44 3.67 2.59
N GLY A 285 3.72 2.58 2.23
CA GLY A 285 2.96 1.77 3.17
C GLY A 285 1.59 2.32 3.50
N GLU A 286 1.00 3.16 2.61
CA GLU A 286 -0.39 3.60 2.68
C GLU A 286 -0.76 4.31 4.00
N GLY A 287 0.20 5.01 4.62
CA GLY A 287 0.02 5.66 5.92
C GLY A 287 0.03 4.71 7.13
N LEU A 288 0.17 3.41 6.92
CA LEU A 288 0.19 2.41 7.99
C LEU A 288 1.41 2.58 8.92
N PRO A 289 2.64 2.81 8.44
CA PRO A 289 3.80 3.04 9.31
C PRO A 289 3.59 4.16 10.33
N PHE A 290 3.01 5.28 9.91
CA PHE A 290 2.66 6.39 10.80
C PHE A 290 1.64 6.01 11.88
N SER A 291 0.71 5.10 11.57
CA SER A 291 -0.42 4.77 12.45
C SER A 291 -0.17 3.55 13.34
N ILE A 292 0.81 2.70 13.02
CA ILE A 292 0.94 1.35 13.57
C ILE A 292 1.17 1.33 15.10
N TRP A 293 1.95 2.27 15.63
CA TRP A 293 2.14 2.42 17.07
C TRP A 293 0.80 2.66 17.79
N ARG A 294 -0.07 3.52 17.24
CA ARG A 294 -1.38 3.79 17.83
C ARG A 294 -2.27 2.55 17.81
N VAL A 295 -2.21 1.76 16.75
CA VAL A 295 -2.96 0.49 16.64
C VAL A 295 -2.57 -0.44 17.79
N ASP A 296 -1.29 -0.73 17.98
CA ASP A 296 -0.78 -1.60 19.04
C ASP A 296 -1.11 -1.06 20.43
N HIS A 297 -0.86 0.23 20.65
CA HIS A 297 -1.15 0.89 21.92
C HIS A 297 -2.63 0.78 22.29
N ARG A 298 -3.54 1.00 21.33
CA ARG A 298 -4.99 0.91 21.61
C ARG A 298 -5.47 -0.52 21.83
N ILE A 299 -4.96 -1.48 21.08
CA ILE A 299 -5.25 -2.89 21.30
C ILE A 299 -4.84 -3.29 22.73
N SER A 300 -3.62 -2.96 23.16
CA SER A 300 -3.12 -3.31 24.50
C SER A 300 -3.90 -2.65 25.64
N LYS A 301 -4.49 -1.46 25.42
CA LYS A 301 -5.25 -0.72 26.46
C LYS A 301 -6.72 -1.07 26.50
N SER A 302 -7.29 -1.57 25.41
CA SER A 302 -8.74 -1.81 25.30
C SER A 302 -9.18 -3.19 25.75
N GLY A 303 -8.23 -4.12 26.03
CA GLY A 303 -8.53 -5.51 26.34
C GLY A 303 -9.17 -6.28 25.17
N LEU A 304 -9.03 -5.77 23.93
CA LEU A 304 -9.52 -6.43 22.74
C LEU A 304 -8.79 -7.75 22.54
N VAL A 305 -9.53 -8.80 22.28
CA VAL A 305 -8.98 -10.12 21.92
C VAL A 305 -8.93 -10.20 20.39
N ILE A 306 -7.74 -10.35 19.85
CA ILE A 306 -7.48 -10.58 18.42
C ILE A 306 -6.79 -11.93 18.26
N LYS A 307 -6.80 -12.50 17.04
CA LYS A 307 -6.16 -13.80 16.79
C LYS A 307 -4.64 -13.71 16.69
N ALA A 308 -4.11 -12.54 16.31
CA ALA A 308 -2.69 -12.28 16.20
C ALA A 308 -1.98 -12.45 17.55
N LYS A 309 -0.85 -13.12 17.56
CA LYS A 309 -0.02 -13.39 18.78
C LYS A 309 0.97 -12.28 19.05
N LEU A 310 1.39 -11.54 18.02
CA LEU A 310 2.39 -10.48 18.09
C LEU A 310 1.73 -9.12 17.88
N PRO A 311 2.37 -8.01 18.28
CA PRO A 311 1.95 -6.66 17.90
C PRO A 311 1.91 -6.48 16.38
N MET A 312 0.99 -5.64 15.88
CA MET A 312 0.87 -5.35 14.45
C MET A 312 2.16 -4.76 13.88
N SER A 313 2.86 -3.92 14.66
CA SER A 313 4.15 -3.36 14.28
C SER A 313 5.23 -4.43 14.07
N GLN A 314 5.17 -5.53 14.79
CA GLN A 314 6.14 -6.62 14.59
C GLN A 314 5.89 -7.35 13.26
N TYR A 315 4.64 -7.66 12.92
CA TYR A 315 4.32 -8.22 11.59
C TYR A 315 4.69 -7.25 10.47
N LEU A 316 4.47 -5.94 10.66
CA LEU A 316 4.86 -4.93 9.67
C LEU A 316 6.38 -4.98 9.41
N ARG A 317 7.21 -5.12 10.45
CA ARG A 317 8.67 -5.22 10.32
C ARG A 317 9.15 -6.55 9.75
N GLU A 318 8.47 -7.65 10.05
CA GLU A 318 8.95 -9.00 9.72
C GLU A 318 8.40 -9.52 8.38
N ASN A 319 7.12 -9.23 8.08
CA ASN A 319 6.42 -9.80 6.95
C ASN A 319 6.17 -8.82 5.81
N PHE A 320 6.32 -7.50 6.03
CA PHE A 320 6.02 -6.51 5.00
C PHE A 320 7.28 -5.89 4.40
N TYR A 321 7.16 -5.55 3.12
CA TYR A 321 8.05 -4.68 2.37
C TYR A 321 7.26 -3.49 1.88
N ILE A 322 7.92 -2.34 1.71
CA ILE A 322 7.27 -1.08 1.37
C ILE A 322 7.99 -0.45 0.20
N THR A 323 7.25 -0.04 -0.83
CA THR A 323 7.82 0.63 -2.00
C THR A 323 7.66 2.14 -1.93
N THR A 324 8.48 2.85 -2.71
CA THR A 324 8.40 4.32 -2.87
C THR A 324 7.40 4.76 -3.93
N SER A 325 6.68 3.82 -4.56
CA SER A 325 5.75 4.12 -5.66
C SER A 325 4.78 5.24 -5.29
N GLY A 326 4.59 6.20 -6.19
CA GLY A 326 3.58 7.24 -6.07
C GLY A 326 3.68 8.20 -4.87
N ASP A 327 4.69 8.06 -4.00
CA ASP A 327 4.87 8.94 -2.84
C ASP A 327 6.34 9.39 -2.71
N PHE A 328 6.68 10.48 -3.38
CA PHE A 328 8.04 11.02 -3.42
C PHE A 328 8.26 12.06 -2.31
N HIS A 329 7.89 11.69 -1.07
CA HIS A 329 7.89 12.58 0.08
C HIS A 329 8.92 12.14 1.13
N THR A 330 10.02 12.92 1.26
CA THR A 330 11.15 12.59 2.14
C THR A 330 10.76 12.41 3.61
N PRO A 331 9.89 13.23 4.24
CA PRO A 331 9.45 13.00 5.61
C PRO A 331 8.73 11.66 5.79
N ALA A 332 7.87 11.24 4.86
CA ALA A 332 7.18 9.95 4.91
C ALA A 332 8.17 8.79 4.75
N LEU A 333 9.14 8.89 3.83
CA LEU A 333 10.21 7.89 3.72
C LEU A 333 11.01 7.74 5.01
N ASN A 334 11.35 8.85 5.68
CA ASN A 334 12.08 8.81 6.95
C ASN A 334 11.29 8.08 8.05
N GLU A 335 9.97 8.28 8.11
CA GLU A 335 9.08 7.56 9.02
C GLU A 335 9.08 6.05 8.71
N VAL A 336 8.95 5.69 7.44
CA VAL A 336 9.01 4.28 6.98
C VAL A 336 10.34 3.64 7.37
N LEU A 337 11.47 4.32 7.10
CA LEU A 337 12.79 3.81 7.46
C LEU A 337 12.97 3.63 8.98
N ALA A 338 12.39 4.53 9.78
CA ALA A 338 12.40 4.42 11.25
C ALA A 338 11.54 3.25 11.74
N GLU A 339 10.38 3.01 11.12
CA GLU A 339 9.42 1.99 11.55
C GLU A 339 9.81 0.58 11.10
N VAL A 340 10.18 0.37 9.82
CA VAL A 340 10.43 -0.97 9.26
C VAL A 340 11.91 -1.28 8.98
N GLY A 341 12.76 -0.27 8.99
CA GLY A 341 14.18 -0.41 8.64
C GLY A 341 14.45 -0.45 7.14
N VAL A 342 15.69 -0.09 6.77
CA VAL A 342 16.11 0.04 5.36
C VAL A 342 16.02 -1.26 4.56
N ASP A 343 16.15 -2.42 5.20
CA ASP A 343 16.13 -3.73 4.56
C ASP A 343 14.73 -4.15 4.07
N ARG A 344 13.70 -3.36 4.39
CA ARG A 344 12.29 -3.58 4.01
C ARG A 344 11.76 -2.56 3.02
N VAL A 345 12.58 -1.61 2.58
CA VAL A 345 12.17 -0.56 1.62
C VAL A 345 12.72 -0.88 0.23
N LEU A 346 11.88 -0.66 -0.78
CA LEU A 346 12.12 -0.99 -2.19
C LEU A 346 11.84 0.26 -3.04
N TYR A 347 12.62 0.46 -4.10
CA TYR A 347 12.35 1.51 -5.07
C TYR A 347 11.20 1.12 -6.00
N SER A 348 10.35 2.07 -6.35
CA SER A 348 9.35 1.96 -7.42
C SER A 348 8.81 3.33 -7.83
N VAL A 349 8.12 3.40 -8.97
CA VAL A 349 7.60 4.64 -9.55
C VAL A 349 6.07 4.73 -9.47
N ASP A 350 5.35 3.67 -9.82
CA ASP A 350 3.91 3.63 -10.14
C ASP A 350 3.62 4.11 -11.57
N TYR A 351 4.58 3.84 -12.50
CA TYR A 351 4.42 4.23 -13.89
C TYR A 351 3.27 3.46 -14.59
N PRO A 352 2.41 4.12 -15.39
CA PRO A 352 2.50 5.50 -15.88
C PRO A 352 1.62 6.50 -15.10
N PHE A 353 1.18 6.17 -13.89
CA PHE A 353 0.43 7.12 -13.05
C PHE A 353 1.35 8.25 -12.57
N GLU A 354 2.61 7.91 -12.32
CA GLU A 354 3.65 8.84 -11.88
C GLU A 354 4.79 8.94 -12.91
N ASP A 355 5.52 10.06 -12.87
CA ASP A 355 6.62 10.33 -13.79
C ASP A 355 7.93 9.70 -13.32
N THR A 356 8.52 8.88 -14.18
CA THR A 356 9.79 8.17 -13.90
C THR A 356 10.95 9.11 -13.61
N SER A 357 11.02 10.26 -14.29
CA SER A 357 12.11 11.23 -14.10
C SER A 357 11.95 11.98 -12.78
N GLU A 358 10.72 12.29 -12.37
CA GLU A 358 10.41 12.89 -11.07
C GLU A 358 10.80 11.97 -9.92
N ALA A 359 10.36 10.71 -9.98
CA ALA A 359 10.71 9.69 -8.99
C ALA A 359 12.22 9.51 -8.84
N ALA A 360 12.94 9.42 -9.98
CA ALA A 360 14.38 9.27 -9.99
C ALA A 360 15.09 10.52 -9.43
N ALA A 361 14.68 11.72 -9.88
CA ALA A 361 15.27 12.98 -9.41
C ALA A 361 15.09 13.19 -7.92
N TRP A 362 13.89 12.87 -7.36
CA TRP A 362 13.66 12.91 -5.92
C TRP A 362 14.56 11.92 -5.19
N PHE A 363 14.59 10.66 -5.63
CA PHE A 363 15.33 9.62 -4.91
C PHE A 363 16.85 9.87 -4.94
N ASP A 364 17.39 10.32 -6.08
CA ASP A 364 18.82 10.56 -6.25
C ASP A 364 19.33 11.75 -5.41
N GLN A 365 18.44 12.66 -4.99
CA GLN A 365 18.77 13.80 -4.10
C GLN A 365 18.68 13.47 -2.60
N LEU A 366 18.18 12.28 -2.22
CA LEU A 366 18.05 11.91 -0.81
C LEU A 366 19.43 11.82 -0.13
N ALA A 367 19.52 12.32 1.09
CA ALA A 367 20.71 12.21 1.94
C ALA A 367 20.78 10.82 2.59
N LEU A 368 20.97 9.79 1.78
CA LEU A 368 21.13 8.39 2.21
C LEU A 368 22.60 7.99 2.16
N ARG A 369 23.03 7.12 3.09
CA ARG A 369 24.31 6.42 2.96
C ARG A 369 24.28 5.57 1.68
N GLU A 370 25.41 5.43 1.01
CA GLU A 370 25.50 4.69 -0.25
C GLU A 370 25.03 3.22 -0.09
N THR A 371 25.35 2.60 1.05
CA THR A 371 24.89 1.25 1.37
C THR A 371 23.36 1.15 1.49
N ASP A 372 22.70 2.16 2.05
CA ASP A 372 21.26 2.20 2.22
C ASP A 372 20.58 2.51 0.87
N ARG A 373 21.15 3.41 0.10
CA ARG A 373 20.73 3.68 -1.27
C ARG A 373 20.75 2.41 -2.12
N ALA A 374 21.87 1.68 -2.13
CA ALA A 374 22.01 0.42 -2.86
C ALA A 374 21.03 -0.66 -2.41
N LYS A 375 20.69 -0.70 -1.13
CA LYS A 375 19.65 -1.61 -0.60
C LYS A 375 18.29 -1.28 -1.20
N ILE A 376 17.85 -0.03 -1.08
CA ILE A 376 16.52 0.40 -1.52
C ILE A 376 16.39 0.27 -3.04
N THR A 377 17.40 0.70 -3.79
CA THR A 377 17.32 0.69 -5.26
C THR A 377 17.41 -0.70 -5.85
N ARG A 378 18.12 -1.64 -5.20
CA ARG A 378 18.43 -2.91 -5.86
C ARG A 378 18.48 -4.12 -4.94
N SER A 379 19.34 -4.11 -3.90
CA SER A 379 19.70 -5.35 -3.20
C SER A 379 18.53 -6.00 -2.49
N ASN A 380 17.60 -5.19 -1.94
CA ASN A 380 16.39 -5.71 -1.30
C ASN A 380 15.47 -6.39 -2.32
N ALA A 381 15.30 -5.79 -3.51
CA ALA A 381 14.51 -6.37 -4.59
C ALA A 381 15.13 -7.68 -5.09
N VAL A 382 16.45 -7.72 -5.32
CA VAL A 382 17.16 -8.96 -5.72
C VAL A 382 16.93 -10.08 -4.71
N LYS A 383 17.03 -9.77 -3.40
CA LYS A 383 16.81 -10.75 -2.34
C LYS A 383 15.36 -11.22 -2.28
N LEU A 384 14.40 -10.28 -2.36
CA LEU A 384 12.97 -10.58 -2.26
C LEU A 384 12.44 -11.41 -3.44
N LEU A 385 12.92 -11.10 -4.65
CA LEU A 385 12.43 -11.64 -5.91
C LEU A 385 13.30 -12.81 -6.46
N HIS A 386 14.37 -13.16 -5.75
CA HIS A 386 15.34 -14.20 -6.17
C HIS A 386 15.94 -13.95 -7.57
N LEU A 387 16.35 -12.71 -7.87
CA LEU A 387 16.91 -12.27 -9.16
C LEU A 387 18.42 -12.54 -9.28
#